data_332bb574eaaafab7de3ac8914fdf6752
#
_entry.id   332bb574eaaafab7de3ac8914fdf6752
#
_cell.length_a   1.000
_cell.length_b   1.000
_cell.length_c   1.000
_cell.angle_alpha   90.00
_cell.angle_beta   90.00
_cell.angle_gamma   90.00
#
_symmetry.space_group_name_H-M   'P 1'
#
loop_
_entity.id
_entity.type
_entity.pdbx_description
1 polymer ?
#
loop_
_entity_poly.entity_id
_entity_poly.type
_entity_poly.pdbx_seq_one_letter_code
_entity_poly.pdbx_strand_id
1 'polypeptide(L)'
;MTTNEERREAAKRKLEQRLEAERQQARRRRLVIASAAGLVVVAVVAVGAYFGWRAWDDSRRVDCVYNEAQDPFKELPDALPDTVPAEQREQSQALLDHYKKAAQLQRSAPKPDDHPFKEGTVGLTFDTTVGAIPMTLNRADGPCNVNGVLTLAQSGYYDDVACHGIAVGENGGAALCGDPTGTAGLPGVQGGNPGWNMPDELPTGLKPHGEPNPMAPTEQAVTYPRGTVAVFNANSEGNPMFGQEPVANTGAGTLYFFLQDTALLPRFTVIGTVDEPGLATLDKFEKGGIVPSPGNTAPKPGEKLEAGQPKTPIVITSTTVRD
;
A
#
# COMPACT_ATOMS: atom_id res chain seq x y z
N MET A 1 35.26 32.60 89.39
CA MET A 1 35.17 31.12 89.54
C MET A 1 33.75 30.75 89.11
N THR A 2 33.59 30.11 87.97
CA THR A 2 32.25 29.62 87.51
C THR A 2 31.80 28.51 88.46
N THR A 3 30.57 28.64 88.96
CA THR A 3 30.00 27.69 89.93
C THR A 3 29.80 26.30 89.25
N ASN A 4 29.82 25.22 90.03
CA ASN A 4 29.64 23.87 89.55
C ASN A 4 28.27 23.70 88.83
N GLU A 5 27.32 24.52 89.13
CA GLU A 5 25.98 24.59 88.56
C GLU A 5 26.00 25.14 87.10
N GLU A 6 26.73 26.25 86.87
CA GLU A 6 26.90 26.84 85.53
C GLU A 6 27.63 25.89 84.60
N ARG A 7 28.58 25.10 85.07
CA ARG A 7 29.26 24.06 84.25
C ARG A 7 28.33 22.90 83.88
N ARG A 8 27.47 22.51 84.81
CA ARG A 8 26.43 21.47 84.53
C ARG A 8 25.39 21.94 83.53
N GLU A 9 24.93 23.17 83.65
CA GLU A 9 23.97 23.74 82.65
C GLU A 9 24.60 23.90 81.25
N ALA A 10 25.84 24.38 81.18
CA ALA A 10 26.58 24.50 79.95
C ALA A 10 26.79 23.12 79.28
N ALA A 11 27.11 22.08 80.05
CA ALA A 11 27.24 20.72 79.56
C ALA A 11 25.91 20.15 79.06
N LYS A 12 24.83 20.43 79.81
CA LYS A 12 23.45 20.00 79.37
C LYS A 12 23.02 20.68 78.09
N ARG A 13 23.19 21.99 77.95
CA ARG A 13 22.88 22.72 76.67
C ARG A 13 23.73 22.20 75.52
N LYS A 14 25.00 21.88 75.75
CA LYS A 14 25.85 21.32 74.67
C LYS A 14 25.44 19.91 74.24
N LEU A 15 24.97 19.11 75.21
CA LEU A 15 24.41 17.79 74.90
C LEU A 15 23.09 17.89 74.11
N GLU A 16 22.17 18.77 74.51
CA GLU A 16 20.93 19.03 73.86
C GLU A 16 21.15 19.50 72.38
N GLN A 17 22.07 20.45 72.16
CA GLN A 17 22.46 20.92 70.82
C GLN A 17 23.03 19.79 69.92
N ARG A 18 23.86 18.90 70.55
CA ARG A 18 24.36 17.73 69.78
C ARG A 18 23.25 16.76 69.39
N LEU A 19 22.34 16.45 70.31
CA LEU A 19 21.21 15.58 70.06
C LEU A 19 20.27 16.18 69.05
N GLU A 20 20.04 17.46 69.03
CA GLU A 20 19.25 18.15 68.01
C GLU A 20 19.93 18.13 66.62
N ALA A 21 21.24 18.37 66.56
CA ALA A 21 22.03 18.29 65.35
C ALA A 21 22.05 16.88 64.78
N GLU A 22 22.20 15.86 65.63
CA GLU A 22 22.11 14.45 65.18
C GLU A 22 20.69 14.07 64.61
N ARG A 23 19.64 14.54 65.30
CA ARG A 23 18.26 14.34 64.82
C ARG A 23 18.01 15.06 63.51
N GLN A 24 18.54 16.28 63.36
CA GLN A 24 18.41 17.00 62.08
C GLN A 24 19.22 16.31 60.97
N GLN A 25 20.44 15.85 61.25
CA GLN A 25 21.21 15.08 60.26
C GLN A 25 20.52 13.75 59.88
N ALA A 26 19.99 13.03 60.86
CA ALA A 26 19.26 11.79 60.62
C ALA A 26 17.98 12.03 59.74
N ARG A 27 17.24 13.12 60.01
CA ARG A 27 16.07 13.50 59.20
C ARG A 27 16.48 13.87 57.76
N ARG A 28 17.51 14.69 57.58
CA ARG A 28 18.04 15.05 56.26
C ARG A 28 18.50 13.81 55.48
N ARG A 29 19.25 12.92 56.11
CA ARG A 29 19.71 11.66 55.51
C ARG A 29 18.55 10.76 55.09
N ARG A 30 17.51 10.62 55.92
CA ARG A 30 16.29 9.86 55.60
C ARG A 30 15.55 10.49 54.42
N LEU A 31 15.42 11.82 54.38
CA LEU A 31 14.77 12.52 53.25
C LEU A 31 15.55 12.34 51.95
N VAL A 32 16.89 12.46 51.98
CA VAL A 32 17.73 12.24 50.77
C VAL A 32 17.64 10.80 50.30
N ILE A 33 17.67 9.82 51.19
CA ILE A 33 17.54 8.41 50.84
C ILE A 33 16.13 8.14 50.27
N ALA A 34 15.07 8.67 50.89
CA ALA A 34 13.70 8.49 50.43
C ALA A 34 13.47 9.14 49.06
N SER A 35 14.01 10.36 48.83
CA SER A 35 13.91 11.01 47.51
C SER A 35 14.72 10.29 46.45
N ALA A 36 15.93 9.82 46.74
CA ALA A 36 16.71 9.01 45.81
C ALA A 36 16.03 7.69 45.47
N ALA A 37 15.49 6.98 46.48
CA ALA A 37 14.72 5.75 46.26
C ALA A 37 13.45 6.02 45.41
N GLY A 38 12.75 7.12 45.70
CA GLY A 38 11.57 7.54 44.91
C GLY A 38 11.93 7.81 43.45
N LEU A 39 13.04 8.49 43.15
CA LEU A 39 13.51 8.74 41.78
C LEU A 39 13.87 7.44 41.05
N VAL A 40 14.52 6.49 41.75
CA VAL A 40 14.83 5.18 41.17
C VAL A 40 13.55 4.42 40.81
N VAL A 41 12.55 4.41 41.69
CA VAL A 41 11.25 3.75 41.39
C VAL A 41 10.56 4.39 40.18
N VAL A 42 10.52 5.73 40.14
CA VAL A 42 9.94 6.46 39.00
C VAL A 42 10.68 6.12 37.68
N ALA A 43 12.00 6.07 37.72
CA ALA A 43 12.81 5.71 36.55
C ALA A 43 12.54 4.27 36.10
N VAL A 44 12.47 3.31 37.01
CA VAL A 44 12.15 1.90 36.67
C VAL A 44 10.76 1.76 36.10
N VAL A 45 9.75 2.44 36.67
CA VAL A 45 8.38 2.44 36.14
C VAL A 45 8.33 3.09 34.75
N ALA A 46 9.00 4.23 34.55
CA ALA A 46 9.05 4.91 33.25
C ALA A 46 9.73 4.04 32.18
N VAL A 47 10.84 3.39 32.52
CA VAL A 47 11.52 2.44 31.60
C VAL A 47 10.63 1.24 31.30
N GLY A 48 10.00 0.64 32.30
CA GLY A 48 9.06 -0.47 32.10
C GLY A 48 7.85 -0.09 31.24
N ALA A 49 7.27 1.10 31.47
CA ALA A 49 6.19 1.63 30.68
C ALA A 49 6.60 1.90 29.21
N TYR A 50 7.80 2.44 29.01
CA TYR A 50 8.36 2.68 27.67
C TYR A 50 8.55 1.37 26.88
N PHE A 51 9.18 0.35 27.48
CA PHE A 51 9.36 -0.94 26.83
C PHE A 51 8.04 -1.68 26.62
N GLY A 52 7.12 -1.59 27.57
CA GLY A 52 5.77 -2.17 27.43
C GLY A 52 4.99 -1.52 26.30
N TRP A 53 5.02 -0.19 26.21
CA TRP A 53 4.40 0.54 25.11
C TRP A 53 5.04 0.21 23.77
N ARG A 54 6.37 0.18 23.69
CA ARG A 54 7.10 -0.16 22.47
C ARG A 54 6.77 -1.59 21.98
N ALA A 55 6.80 -2.56 22.88
CA ALA A 55 6.43 -3.94 22.54
C ALA A 55 4.98 -4.06 22.06
N TRP A 56 4.06 -3.29 22.65
CA TRP A 56 2.67 -3.22 22.20
C TRP A 56 2.56 -2.56 20.83
N ASP A 57 3.27 -1.46 20.55
CA ASP A 57 3.28 -0.79 19.24
C ASP A 57 3.86 -1.71 18.16
N ASP A 58 5.01 -2.35 18.42
CA ASP A 58 5.64 -3.32 17.52
C ASP A 58 4.70 -4.51 17.22
N SER A 59 3.91 -4.98 18.20
CA SER A 59 2.95 -6.08 17.98
C SER A 59 1.83 -5.75 16.99
N ARG A 60 1.57 -4.47 16.74
CA ARG A 60 0.57 -3.96 15.80
C ARG A 60 1.11 -3.71 14.40
N ARG A 61 2.39 -3.97 14.17
CA ARG A 61 3.09 -3.73 12.91
C ARG A 61 3.48 -5.04 12.24
N VAL A 62 3.87 -4.95 11.00
CA VAL A 62 4.35 -6.05 10.17
C VAL A 62 5.55 -5.60 9.36
N ASP A 63 6.50 -6.51 9.12
CA ASP A 63 7.64 -6.25 8.25
C ASP A 63 7.24 -6.40 6.78
N CYS A 64 7.48 -5.37 5.99
CA CYS A 64 7.21 -5.34 4.57
C CYS A 64 8.51 -5.27 3.76
N VAL A 65 8.59 -6.08 2.72
CA VAL A 65 9.74 -6.06 1.81
C VAL A 65 9.29 -5.46 0.48
N TYR A 66 9.74 -4.25 0.19
CA TYR A 66 9.52 -3.60 -1.09
C TYR A 66 10.79 -3.80 -1.95
N ASN A 67 10.66 -4.61 -2.99
CA ASN A 67 11.77 -4.92 -3.88
C ASN A 67 12.04 -3.75 -4.83
N GLU A 68 13.29 -3.58 -5.27
CA GLU A 68 13.59 -2.65 -6.36
C GLU A 68 12.91 -3.14 -7.64
N ALA A 69 12.20 -2.21 -8.31
CA ALA A 69 11.59 -2.48 -9.60
C ALA A 69 12.57 -2.15 -10.74
N GLN A 70 12.58 -2.98 -11.76
CA GLN A 70 13.30 -2.68 -12.99
C GLN A 70 12.49 -1.70 -13.84
N ASP A 71 13.19 -0.87 -14.62
CA ASP A 71 12.55 -0.01 -15.62
C ASP A 71 11.92 -0.91 -16.70
N PRO A 72 10.57 -0.91 -16.84
CA PRO A 72 9.86 -1.78 -17.78
C PRO A 72 10.13 -1.41 -19.24
N PHE A 73 10.71 -0.25 -19.50
CA PHE A 73 10.97 0.28 -20.84
C PHE A 73 12.46 0.19 -21.24
N LYS A 74 13.32 -0.32 -20.35
CA LYS A 74 14.78 -0.38 -20.58
C LYS A 74 15.17 -1.12 -21.84
N GLU A 75 14.42 -2.15 -22.22
CA GLU A 75 14.72 -3.03 -23.33
C GLU A 75 13.88 -2.74 -24.59
N LEU A 76 13.19 -1.58 -24.64
CA LEU A 76 12.44 -1.23 -25.83
C LEU A 76 13.36 -1.03 -27.04
N PRO A 77 13.07 -1.67 -28.18
CA PRO A 77 13.87 -1.50 -29.39
C PRO A 77 13.66 -0.13 -30.02
N ASP A 78 14.68 0.39 -30.68
CA ASP A 78 14.58 1.64 -31.44
C ASP A 78 13.67 1.54 -32.65
N ALA A 79 13.58 0.37 -33.27
CA ALA A 79 12.70 0.06 -34.38
C ALA A 79 12.22 -1.40 -34.29
N LEU A 80 11.11 -1.68 -34.98
CA LEU A 80 10.63 -3.06 -35.09
C LEU A 80 11.63 -3.95 -35.80
N PRO A 81 11.89 -5.16 -35.28
CA PRO A 81 12.69 -6.17 -35.96
C PRO A 81 12.11 -6.53 -37.33
N ASP A 82 12.97 -6.85 -38.28
CA ASP A 82 12.55 -7.31 -39.64
C ASP A 82 11.79 -8.63 -39.60
N THR A 83 11.91 -9.38 -38.52
CA THR A 83 11.18 -10.64 -38.28
C THR A 83 9.69 -10.47 -38.01
N VAL A 84 9.20 -9.25 -37.77
CA VAL A 84 7.77 -8.97 -37.57
C VAL A 84 7.03 -9.16 -38.88
N PRO A 85 6.01 -10.05 -38.94
CA PRO A 85 5.21 -10.29 -40.17
C PRO A 85 4.59 -9.00 -40.70
N ALA A 86 4.47 -8.89 -42.04
CA ALA A 86 3.97 -7.67 -42.69
C ALA A 86 2.57 -7.29 -42.22
N GLU A 87 1.70 -8.29 -42.02
CA GLU A 87 0.32 -8.12 -41.55
C GLU A 87 0.20 -7.62 -40.11
N GLN A 88 1.23 -7.79 -39.28
CA GLN A 88 1.28 -7.37 -37.86
C GLN A 88 2.09 -6.08 -37.68
N ARG A 89 2.81 -5.62 -38.72
CA ARG A 89 3.78 -4.54 -38.61
C ARG A 89 3.16 -3.22 -38.19
N GLU A 90 1.99 -2.86 -38.72
CA GLU A 90 1.27 -1.64 -38.38
C GLU A 90 0.87 -1.64 -36.87
N GLN A 91 0.28 -2.74 -36.43
CA GLN A 91 -0.13 -2.93 -35.04
C GLN A 91 1.05 -2.89 -34.06
N SER A 92 2.11 -3.62 -34.39
CA SER A 92 3.33 -3.66 -33.59
C SER A 92 4.03 -2.31 -33.52
N GLN A 93 3.99 -1.53 -34.63
CA GLN A 93 4.54 -0.18 -34.64
C GLN A 93 3.74 0.76 -33.74
N ALA A 94 2.40 0.71 -33.82
CA ALA A 94 1.53 1.51 -32.96
C ALA A 94 1.75 1.21 -31.47
N LEU A 95 1.96 -0.05 -31.12
CA LEU A 95 2.28 -0.47 -29.75
C LEU A 95 3.66 0.01 -29.32
N LEU A 96 4.69 -0.13 -30.15
CA LEU A 96 6.04 0.36 -29.86
C LEU A 96 6.05 1.89 -29.68
N ASP A 97 5.35 2.63 -30.53
CA ASP A 97 5.23 4.07 -30.43
C ASP A 97 4.49 4.49 -29.14
N HIS A 98 3.47 3.71 -28.74
CA HIS A 98 2.80 3.91 -27.47
C HIS A 98 3.77 3.71 -26.29
N TYR A 99 4.54 2.62 -26.27
CA TYR A 99 5.52 2.35 -25.21
C TYR A 99 6.61 3.41 -25.12
N LYS A 100 7.10 3.92 -26.25
CA LYS A 100 8.08 5.02 -26.28
C LYS A 100 7.54 6.32 -25.67
N LYS A 101 6.26 6.61 -25.89
CA LYS A 101 5.59 7.76 -25.26
C LYS A 101 5.35 7.49 -23.78
N ALA A 102 4.91 6.29 -23.42
CA ALA A 102 4.65 5.86 -22.06
C ALA A 102 5.92 5.93 -21.19
N ALA A 103 7.07 5.54 -21.73
CA ALA A 103 8.35 5.62 -21.03
C ALA A 103 8.69 7.05 -20.54
N GLN A 104 8.22 8.08 -21.23
CA GLN A 104 8.42 9.48 -20.84
C GLN A 104 7.52 9.91 -19.67
N LEU A 105 6.49 9.12 -19.36
CA LEU A 105 5.55 9.36 -18.26
C LEU A 105 5.92 8.57 -16.99
N GLN A 106 6.98 7.76 -17.04
CA GLN A 106 7.46 7.00 -15.89
C GLN A 106 7.78 7.96 -14.74
N ARG A 107 7.28 7.61 -13.54
CA ARG A 107 7.46 8.38 -12.32
C ARG A 107 8.11 7.52 -11.25
N SER A 108 8.92 8.14 -10.40
CA SER A 108 9.41 7.52 -9.16
C SER A 108 8.65 8.08 -7.96
N ALA A 109 8.59 7.30 -6.89
CA ALA A 109 8.05 7.72 -5.60
C ALA A 109 8.95 7.25 -4.45
N PRO A 110 8.89 7.90 -3.28
CA PRO A 110 9.61 7.44 -2.10
C PRO A 110 9.23 6.00 -1.76
N LYS A 111 10.20 5.21 -1.31
CA LYS A 111 9.94 3.86 -0.80
C LYS A 111 9.12 3.96 0.49
N PRO A 112 8.07 3.13 0.68
CA PRO A 112 7.26 3.14 1.89
C PRO A 112 8.06 2.74 3.13
N ASP A 113 7.52 3.07 4.33
CA ASP A 113 7.99 2.51 5.58
C ASP A 113 7.91 0.98 5.54
N ASP A 114 8.97 0.29 5.94
CA ASP A 114 9.05 -1.16 5.95
C ASP A 114 8.39 -1.81 7.19
N HIS A 115 7.86 -1.00 8.11
CA HIS A 115 7.24 -1.47 9.35
C HIS A 115 5.86 -0.83 9.64
N PRO A 116 4.89 -0.90 8.68
CA PRO A 116 3.58 -0.27 8.82
C PRO A 116 2.66 -0.98 9.81
N PHE A 117 1.58 -0.31 10.20
CA PHE A 117 0.48 -0.96 10.93
C PHE A 117 -0.21 -2.02 10.09
N LYS A 118 -0.50 -3.18 10.69
CA LYS A 118 -1.16 -4.32 10.06
C LYS A 118 -2.67 -4.36 10.27
N GLU A 119 -3.24 -3.42 11.02
CA GLU A 119 -4.66 -3.38 11.35
C GLU A 119 -5.21 -1.95 11.27
N GLY A 120 -6.53 -1.86 11.22
CA GLY A 120 -7.26 -0.61 11.10
C GLY A 120 -7.57 -0.23 9.65
N THR A 121 -8.42 0.75 9.50
CA THR A 121 -8.84 1.29 8.21
C THR A 121 -8.32 2.69 7.99
N VAL A 122 -8.23 3.11 6.73
CA VAL A 122 -7.87 4.46 6.33
C VAL A 122 -8.66 4.85 5.09
N GLY A 123 -9.16 6.09 5.06
CA GLY A 123 -9.86 6.63 3.91
C GLY A 123 -8.89 7.12 2.84
N LEU A 124 -9.15 6.77 1.58
CA LEU A 124 -8.47 7.34 0.42
C LEU A 124 -9.52 7.80 -0.58
N THR A 125 -9.39 8.99 -1.11
CA THR A 125 -10.27 9.49 -2.15
C THR A 125 -9.46 9.81 -3.40
N PHE A 126 -9.89 9.27 -4.55
CA PHE A 126 -9.42 9.72 -5.85
C PHE A 126 -10.44 10.71 -6.41
N ASP A 127 -10.05 11.97 -6.56
CA ASP A 127 -10.85 12.93 -7.31
C ASP A 127 -10.57 12.73 -8.80
N THR A 128 -11.63 12.51 -9.59
CA THR A 128 -11.49 12.24 -11.02
C THR A 128 -12.32 13.21 -11.87
N THR A 129 -12.02 13.27 -13.16
CA THR A 129 -12.77 14.07 -14.13
C THR A 129 -14.25 13.71 -14.24
N VAL A 130 -14.66 12.53 -13.74
CA VAL A 130 -16.06 12.05 -13.80
C VAL A 130 -16.72 12.00 -12.42
N GLY A 131 -15.98 12.30 -11.36
CA GLY A 131 -16.46 12.35 -9.96
C GLY A 131 -15.44 11.78 -8.99
N ALA A 132 -15.70 11.95 -7.70
CA ALA A 132 -14.85 11.39 -6.65
C ALA A 132 -15.09 9.88 -6.49
N ILE A 133 -14.03 9.16 -6.12
CA ILE A 133 -14.04 7.74 -5.74
C ILE A 133 -13.49 7.65 -4.31
N PRO A 134 -14.33 7.93 -3.29
CA PRO A 134 -13.95 7.64 -1.91
C PRO A 134 -13.89 6.15 -1.69
N MET A 135 -12.88 5.69 -0.96
CA MET A 135 -12.66 4.29 -0.63
C MET A 135 -12.15 4.14 0.79
N THR A 136 -12.51 3.04 1.42
CA THR A 136 -12.01 2.60 2.71
C THR A 136 -11.01 1.48 2.49
N LEU A 137 -9.74 1.74 2.79
CA LEU A 137 -8.67 0.74 2.74
C LEU A 137 -8.58 0.03 4.09
N ASN A 138 -8.40 -1.30 4.06
CA ASN A 138 -8.29 -2.14 5.24
C ASN A 138 -6.89 -2.74 5.33
N ARG A 139 -6.11 -2.33 6.33
CA ARG A 139 -4.75 -2.82 6.52
C ARG A 139 -4.67 -4.32 6.79
N ALA A 140 -5.72 -4.92 7.37
CA ALA A 140 -5.72 -6.35 7.65
C ALA A 140 -5.77 -7.23 6.40
N ASP A 141 -6.26 -6.70 5.28
CA ASP A 141 -6.37 -7.45 4.01
C ASP A 141 -5.05 -7.48 3.23
N GLY A 142 -4.21 -6.41 3.37
CA GLY A 142 -2.93 -6.30 2.70
C GLY A 142 -2.13 -5.13 3.26
N PRO A 143 -1.53 -5.26 4.45
CA PRO A 143 -0.89 -4.14 5.15
C PRO A 143 0.24 -3.50 4.36
N CYS A 144 1.06 -4.29 3.67
CA CYS A 144 2.17 -3.77 2.86
C CYS A 144 1.64 -3.04 1.61
N ASN A 145 0.62 -3.60 0.95
CA ASN A 145 0.02 -2.99 -0.23
C ASN A 145 -0.75 -1.71 0.13
N VAL A 146 -1.53 -1.72 1.22
CA VAL A 146 -2.19 -0.50 1.72
C VAL A 146 -1.17 0.60 2.01
N ASN A 147 -0.08 0.27 2.72
CA ASN A 147 0.99 1.23 3.01
C ASN A 147 1.66 1.76 1.73
N GLY A 148 1.92 0.90 0.75
CA GLY A 148 2.45 1.28 -0.56
C GLY A 148 1.53 2.27 -1.29
N VAL A 149 0.24 1.94 -1.40
CA VAL A 149 -0.75 2.80 -2.07
C VAL A 149 -0.90 4.15 -1.37
N LEU A 150 -0.90 4.19 -0.03
CA LEU A 150 -0.94 5.44 0.73
C LEU A 150 0.30 6.30 0.49
N THR A 151 1.49 5.70 0.44
CA THR A 151 2.74 6.41 0.13
C THR A 151 2.69 7.00 -1.27
N LEU A 152 2.18 6.27 -2.26
CA LEU A 152 2.00 6.75 -3.62
C LEU A 152 1.00 7.92 -3.66
N ALA A 153 -0.14 7.81 -2.98
CA ALA A 153 -1.12 8.88 -2.90
C ALA A 153 -0.56 10.16 -2.26
N GLN A 154 0.14 10.01 -1.14
CA GLN A 154 0.74 11.14 -0.42
C GLN A 154 1.89 11.81 -1.19
N SER A 155 2.56 11.08 -2.08
CA SER A 155 3.65 11.63 -2.93
C SER A 155 3.17 12.30 -4.21
N GLY A 156 1.85 12.32 -4.49
CA GLY A 156 1.29 12.84 -5.74
C GLY A 156 1.55 11.93 -6.95
N TYR A 157 1.90 10.66 -6.73
CA TYR A 157 2.17 9.70 -7.82
C TYR A 157 0.98 9.52 -8.75
N TYR A 158 -0.24 9.60 -8.22
CA TYR A 158 -1.49 9.43 -8.95
C TYR A 158 -2.03 10.71 -9.61
N ASP A 159 -1.46 11.88 -9.31
CA ASP A 159 -1.97 13.16 -9.82
C ASP A 159 -1.82 13.25 -11.34
N ASP A 160 -2.88 13.65 -12.02
CA ASP A 160 -2.99 13.71 -13.48
C ASP A 160 -2.77 12.36 -14.19
N VAL A 161 -3.11 11.25 -13.55
CA VAL A 161 -2.99 9.89 -14.10
C VAL A 161 -4.34 9.40 -14.63
N ALA A 162 -4.35 8.95 -15.89
CA ALA A 162 -5.53 8.39 -16.52
C ALA A 162 -5.78 6.93 -16.11
N CYS A 163 -7.06 6.55 -15.99
CA CYS A 163 -7.45 5.15 -16.02
C CYS A 163 -7.29 4.64 -17.45
N HIS A 164 -6.44 3.65 -17.64
CA HIS A 164 -5.97 3.23 -18.96
C HIS A 164 -6.58 1.90 -19.43
N GLY A 165 -7.23 1.17 -18.53
CA GLY A 165 -7.86 -0.11 -18.84
C GLY A 165 -9.30 -0.16 -18.33
N ILE A 166 -10.17 -0.78 -19.12
CA ILE A 166 -11.53 -1.15 -18.70
C ILE A 166 -11.91 -2.44 -19.40
N ALA A 167 -12.50 -3.36 -18.66
CA ALA A 167 -13.11 -4.57 -19.19
C ALA A 167 -14.50 -4.75 -18.58
N VAL A 168 -15.49 -5.13 -19.40
CA VAL A 168 -16.86 -5.41 -18.99
C VAL A 168 -17.41 -6.52 -19.88
N GLY A 169 -17.68 -7.67 -19.29
CA GLY A 169 -18.17 -8.86 -19.98
C GLY A 169 -19.07 -9.73 -19.12
N GLU A 170 -19.36 -10.93 -19.58
CA GLU A 170 -20.24 -11.88 -18.88
C GLU A 170 -19.67 -12.34 -17.52
N ASN A 171 -18.35 -12.38 -17.36
CA ASN A 171 -17.68 -12.82 -16.15
C ASN A 171 -17.38 -11.67 -15.15
N GLY A 172 -17.94 -10.48 -15.41
CA GLY A 172 -17.75 -9.30 -14.58
C GLY A 172 -17.15 -8.12 -15.30
N GLY A 173 -16.65 -7.15 -14.52
CA GLY A 173 -16.05 -5.93 -15.06
C GLY A 173 -15.09 -5.26 -14.07
N ALA A 174 -14.01 -4.70 -14.59
CA ALA A 174 -13.05 -3.95 -13.82
C ALA A 174 -12.41 -2.82 -14.62
N ALA A 175 -11.96 -1.78 -13.95
CA ALA A 175 -11.14 -0.72 -14.50
C ALA A 175 -9.73 -0.74 -13.88
N LEU A 176 -8.71 -0.39 -14.68
CA LEU A 176 -7.32 -0.23 -14.28
C LEU A 176 -6.97 1.25 -14.25
N CYS A 177 -6.58 1.72 -13.08
CA CYS A 177 -6.19 3.11 -12.84
C CYS A 177 -4.87 3.18 -12.05
N GLY A 178 -4.17 4.31 -12.10
CA GLY A 178 -3.04 4.56 -11.22
C GLY A 178 -1.66 4.27 -11.81
N ASP A 179 -1.59 3.80 -13.06
CA ASP A 179 -0.32 3.69 -13.80
C ASP A 179 -0.09 4.97 -14.61
N PRO A 180 0.92 5.80 -14.27
CA PRO A 180 1.23 7.02 -15.03
C PRO A 180 1.57 6.75 -16.50
N THR A 181 2.11 5.57 -16.80
CA THR A 181 2.50 5.18 -18.16
C THR A 181 1.32 4.64 -18.96
N GLY A 182 0.25 4.18 -18.28
CA GLY A 182 -0.93 3.60 -18.91
C GLY A 182 -0.67 2.29 -19.65
N THR A 183 0.33 1.51 -19.23
CA THR A 183 0.75 0.29 -19.92
C THR A 183 0.51 -0.98 -19.13
N ALA A 184 0.11 -0.89 -17.86
CA ALA A 184 -0.20 -2.06 -17.05
C ALA A 184 -1.30 -2.91 -17.71
N GLY A 185 -1.07 -4.21 -17.80
CA GLY A 185 -1.97 -5.15 -18.48
C GLY A 185 -1.83 -5.19 -20.00
N LEU A 186 -0.97 -4.37 -20.61
CA LEU A 186 -0.63 -4.49 -22.02
C LEU A 186 0.47 -5.55 -22.25
N PRO A 187 0.50 -6.22 -23.43
CA PRO A 187 1.49 -7.25 -23.72
C PRO A 187 2.94 -6.72 -23.69
N GLY A 188 3.86 -7.50 -23.10
CA GLY A 188 5.30 -7.27 -23.19
C GLY A 188 5.88 -6.25 -22.23
N VAL A 189 5.07 -5.58 -21.40
CA VAL A 189 5.53 -4.68 -20.32
C VAL A 189 4.76 -4.96 -19.03
N GLN A 190 5.40 -4.75 -17.89
CA GLN A 190 4.77 -4.93 -16.58
C GLN A 190 3.91 -3.74 -16.14
N GLY A 191 3.94 -2.64 -16.87
CA GLY A 191 3.37 -1.35 -16.49
C GLY A 191 4.39 -0.44 -15.80
N GLY A 192 4.03 0.82 -15.63
CA GLY A 192 4.83 1.77 -14.88
C GLY A 192 4.94 1.40 -13.41
N ASN A 193 6.08 1.72 -12.81
CA ASN A 193 6.32 1.45 -11.39
C ASN A 193 7.03 2.64 -10.72
N PRO A 194 6.91 2.80 -9.40
CA PRO A 194 7.52 3.91 -8.67
C PRO A 194 9.02 3.74 -8.37
N GLY A 195 9.69 2.75 -8.95
CA GLY A 195 11.06 2.32 -8.65
C GLY A 195 11.14 1.17 -7.63
N TRP A 196 9.99 0.69 -7.18
CA TRP A 196 9.86 -0.44 -6.25
C TRP A 196 8.54 -1.17 -6.45
N ASN A 197 8.47 -2.42 -5.98
CA ASN A 197 7.29 -3.27 -6.05
C ASN A 197 6.81 -3.66 -4.65
N MET A 198 5.50 -3.86 -4.52
CA MET A 198 4.84 -4.38 -3.33
C MET A 198 4.88 -5.91 -3.31
N PRO A 199 4.96 -6.54 -2.12
CA PRO A 199 4.85 -7.99 -2.00
C PRO A 199 3.44 -8.47 -2.33
N ASP A 200 3.32 -9.73 -2.71
CA ASP A 200 2.03 -10.38 -2.89
C ASP A 200 1.40 -10.70 -1.52
N GLU A 201 0.22 -10.13 -1.27
CA GLU A 201 -0.62 -10.41 -0.12
C GLU A 201 -1.94 -10.98 -0.63
N LEU A 202 -1.94 -12.30 -0.90
CA LEU A 202 -3.06 -12.95 -1.60
C LEU A 202 -4.34 -12.93 -0.75
N PRO A 203 -5.51 -12.65 -1.35
CA PRO A 203 -6.78 -12.58 -0.62
C PRO A 203 -7.21 -13.95 -0.12
N THR A 204 -7.60 -14.03 1.16
CA THR A 204 -8.04 -15.29 1.81
C THR A 204 -9.55 -15.35 2.07
N GLY A 205 -10.26 -14.24 1.96
CA GLY A 205 -11.68 -14.11 2.34
C GLY A 205 -12.67 -14.12 1.17
N LEU A 206 -12.20 -14.26 -0.09
CA LEU A 206 -13.06 -14.26 -1.26
C LEU A 206 -13.79 -15.59 -1.43
N LYS A 207 -15.03 -15.52 -1.93
CA LYS A 207 -15.84 -16.72 -2.17
C LYS A 207 -15.40 -17.45 -3.44
N PRO A 208 -15.25 -18.78 -3.43
CA PRO A 208 -15.03 -19.57 -4.64
C PRO A 208 -16.11 -19.28 -5.69
N HIS A 209 -15.71 -19.21 -6.95
CA HIS A 209 -16.59 -19.03 -8.08
C HIS A 209 -16.64 -20.33 -8.92
N GLY A 210 -17.85 -20.87 -9.11
CA GLY A 210 -18.04 -22.10 -9.85
C GLY A 210 -17.50 -23.35 -9.13
N GLU A 211 -17.50 -24.46 -9.86
CA GLU A 211 -16.97 -25.72 -9.37
C GLU A 211 -15.45 -25.77 -9.50
N PRO A 212 -14.73 -26.40 -8.53
CA PRO A 212 -13.29 -26.57 -8.63
C PRO A 212 -12.90 -27.34 -9.89
N ASN A 213 -11.84 -26.89 -10.58
CA ASN A 213 -11.27 -27.67 -11.66
C ASN A 213 -10.55 -28.90 -11.08
N PRO A 214 -11.04 -30.15 -11.34
CA PRO A 214 -10.41 -31.33 -10.75
C PRO A 214 -8.98 -31.57 -11.20
N MET A 215 -8.58 -31.02 -12.36
CA MET A 215 -7.24 -31.16 -12.92
C MET A 215 -6.28 -30.04 -12.46
N ALA A 216 -6.83 -28.93 -11.97
CA ALA A 216 -6.06 -27.79 -11.46
C ALA A 216 -6.76 -27.20 -10.23
N PRO A 217 -6.81 -27.93 -9.09
CA PRO A 217 -7.55 -27.48 -7.90
C PRO A 217 -6.97 -26.21 -7.25
N THR A 218 -5.72 -25.87 -7.54
CA THR A 218 -5.06 -24.63 -7.10
C THR A 218 -5.46 -23.41 -7.95
N GLU A 219 -6.13 -23.61 -9.09
CA GLU A 219 -6.59 -22.56 -10.00
C GLU A 219 -8.09 -22.27 -9.83
N GLN A 220 -8.62 -22.46 -8.62
CA GLN A 220 -10.02 -22.12 -8.32
C GLN A 220 -10.22 -20.60 -8.45
N ALA A 221 -11.09 -20.20 -9.37
CA ALA A 221 -11.51 -18.81 -9.45
C ALA A 221 -12.30 -18.40 -8.20
N VAL A 222 -12.21 -17.13 -7.84
CA VAL A 222 -12.97 -16.51 -6.74
C VAL A 222 -13.74 -15.31 -7.27
N THR A 223 -14.77 -14.90 -6.54
CA THR A 223 -15.52 -13.70 -6.87
C THR A 223 -14.93 -12.50 -6.13
N TYR A 224 -14.45 -11.51 -6.87
CA TYR A 224 -14.17 -10.17 -6.38
C TYR A 224 -15.46 -9.36 -6.45
N PRO A 225 -16.08 -8.98 -5.31
CA PRO A 225 -17.33 -8.23 -5.32
C PRO A 225 -17.20 -6.85 -6.00
N ARG A 226 -18.30 -6.35 -6.54
CA ARG A 226 -18.38 -4.97 -7.02
C ARG A 226 -17.93 -3.98 -5.96
N GLY A 227 -17.14 -3.00 -6.35
CA GLY A 227 -16.57 -1.99 -5.46
C GLY A 227 -15.29 -2.43 -4.75
N THR A 228 -14.85 -3.69 -4.88
CA THR A 228 -13.53 -4.11 -4.37
C THR A 228 -12.43 -3.31 -5.06
N VAL A 229 -11.42 -2.92 -4.27
CA VAL A 229 -10.18 -2.31 -4.75
C VAL A 229 -9.04 -3.28 -4.51
N ALA A 230 -8.29 -3.60 -5.55
CA ALA A 230 -7.14 -4.51 -5.44
C ALA A 230 -5.92 -3.96 -6.19
N VAL A 231 -4.73 -4.32 -5.74
CA VAL A 231 -3.48 -3.98 -6.43
C VAL A 231 -3.29 -4.93 -7.60
N PHE A 232 -3.13 -4.36 -8.80
CA PHE A 232 -2.73 -5.12 -9.97
C PHE A 232 -1.27 -5.57 -9.85
N ASN A 233 -1.00 -6.79 -10.28
CA ASN A 233 0.36 -7.29 -10.46
C ASN A 233 0.50 -7.94 -11.84
N ALA A 234 1.71 -7.97 -12.36
CA ALA A 234 2.09 -8.63 -13.61
C ALA A 234 2.81 -9.95 -13.35
N ASN A 235 2.43 -10.66 -12.29
CA ASN A 235 3.01 -11.94 -11.92
C ASN A 235 2.82 -12.97 -13.03
N SER A 236 3.80 -13.85 -13.19
CA SER A 236 3.81 -14.92 -14.18
C SER A 236 4.26 -16.22 -13.55
N GLU A 237 3.61 -17.32 -13.89
CA GLU A 237 4.05 -18.69 -13.53
C GLU A 237 5.36 -19.10 -14.24
N GLY A 238 5.82 -18.25 -15.19
CA GLY A 238 6.93 -18.62 -16.06
C GLY A 238 6.54 -19.71 -17.07
N ASN A 239 7.49 -20.11 -17.86
CA ASN A 239 7.34 -21.26 -18.76
C ASN A 239 8.65 -22.01 -18.89
N PRO A 240 8.84 -23.14 -18.17
CA PRO A 240 10.10 -23.90 -18.17
C PRO A 240 10.51 -24.40 -19.57
N MET A 241 9.54 -24.63 -20.47
CA MET A 241 9.83 -25.05 -21.85
C MET A 241 10.55 -23.96 -22.66
N PHE A 242 10.36 -22.69 -22.27
CA PHE A 242 11.03 -21.54 -22.90
C PHE A 242 12.09 -20.91 -21.98
N GLY A 243 12.44 -21.57 -20.88
CA GLY A 243 13.42 -21.04 -19.91
C GLY A 243 12.96 -19.77 -19.18
N GLN A 244 11.65 -19.56 -19.10
CA GLN A 244 11.08 -18.42 -18.39
C GLN A 244 10.83 -18.78 -16.93
N GLU A 245 11.51 -18.09 -16.02
CA GLU A 245 11.32 -18.25 -14.58
C GLU A 245 9.99 -17.58 -14.12
N PRO A 246 9.38 -18.10 -13.05
CA PRO A 246 8.24 -17.44 -12.41
C PRO A 246 8.61 -16.03 -11.93
N VAL A 247 7.67 -15.11 -12.05
CA VAL A 247 7.81 -13.73 -11.57
C VAL A 247 6.70 -13.46 -10.57
N ALA A 248 7.06 -12.97 -9.38
CA ALA A 248 6.15 -12.66 -8.30
C ALA A 248 6.48 -11.30 -7.67
N ASN A 249 5.60 -10.79 -6.81
CA ASN A 249 5.79 -9.53 -6.12
C ASN A 249 6.00 -8.34 -7.08
N THR A 250 5.17 -8.27 -8.11
CA THR A 250 5.23 -7.21 -9.14
C THR A 250 4.17 -6.12 -8.93
N GLY A 251 3.46 -6.14 -7.80
CA GLY A 251 2.49 -5.09 -7.44
C GLY A 251 3.16 -3.71 -7.42
N ALA A 252 2.53 -2.74 -8.08
CA ALA A 252 3.02 -1.37 -8.17
C ALA A 252 1.89 -0.36 -7.90
N GLY A 253 1.83 0.76 -8.62
CA GLY A 253 0.81 1.78 -8.41
C GLY A 253 -0.55 1.50 -9.05
N THR A 254 -0.67 0.48 -9.89
CA THR A 254 -1.90 0.18 -10.62
C THR A 254 -2.93 -0.49 -9.74
N LEU A 255 -4.16 0.01 -9.79
CA LEU A 255 -5.29 -0.51 -9.03
C LEU A 255 -6.39 -1.03 -9.93
N TYR A 256 -6.96 -2.19 -9.57
CA TYR A 256 -8.26 -2.64 -10.04
C TYR A 256 -9.37 -1.96 -9.23
N PHE A 257 -10.36 -1.43 -9.93
CA PHE A 257 -11.66 -1.06 -9.41
C PHE A 257 -12.68 -2.02 -10.02
N PHE A 258 -13.24 -2.93 -9.22
CA PHE A 258 -14.21 -3.89 -9.73
C PHE A 258 -15.57 -3.21 -9.93
N LEU A 259 -15.99 -3.10 -11.18
CA LEU A 259 -17.24 -2.45 -11.59
C LEU A 259 -18.45 -3.34 -11.35
N GLN A 260 -18.24 -4.67 -11.39
CA GLN A 260 -19.24 -5.72 -11.20
C GLN A 260 -18.59 -6.85 -10.40
N ASP A 261 -19.41 -7.78 -9.88
CA ASP A 261 -18.90 -9.03 -9.31
C ASP A 261 -18.10 -9.76 -10.39
N THR A 262 -16.83 -10.00 -10.14
CA THR A 262 -15.89 -10.45 -11.16
C THR A 262 -15.20 -11.75 -10.76
N ALA A 263 -15.27 -12.74 -11.63
CA ALA A 263 -14.63 -14.04 -11.44
C ALA A 263 -13.20 -14.01 -11.96
N LEU A 264 -12.21 -14.11 -11.07
CA LEU A 264 -10.77 -14.18 -11.38
C LEU A 264 -10.06 -15.15 -10.44
N LEU A 265 -8.85 -15.54 -10.80
CA LEU A 265 -7.97 -16.25 -9.85
C LEU A 265 -7.60 -15.32 -8.68
N PRO A 266 -7.40 -15.85 -7.45
CA PRO A 266 -7.09 -15.06 -6.25
C PRO A 266 -5.64 -14.58 -6.25
N ARG A 267 -5.25 -13.80 -7.26
CA ARG A 267 -3.86 -13.35 -7.51
C ARG A 267 -3.62 -11.89 -7.19
N PHE A 268 -4.70 -11.10 -6.99
CA PHE A 268 -4.60 -9.65 -6.77
C PHE A 268 -4.86 -9.32 -5.31
N THR A 269 -3.96 -8.58 -4.68
CA THR A 269 -4.09 -8.18 -3.28
C THR A 269 -5.27 -7.24 -3.10
N VAL A 270 -6.29 -7.67 -2.37
CA VAL A 270 -7.40 -6.80 -1.98
C VAL A 270 -6.90 -5.83 -0.90
N ILE A 271 -7.16 -4.54 -1.09
CA ILE A 271 -6.75 -3.49 -0.16
C ILE A 271 -7.92 -2.73 0.47
N GLY A 272 -9.14 -2.92 -0.03
CA GLY A 272 -10.32 -2.23 0.49
C GLY A 272 -11.49 -2.22 -0.47
N THR A 273 -12.42 -1.30 -0.22
CA THR A 273 -13.65 -1.14 -0.99
C THR A 273 -13.95 0.32 -1.28
N VAL A 274 -14.58 0.56 -2.41
CA VAL A 274 -15.15 1.86 -2.78
C VAL A 274 -16.40 2.11 -1.95
N ASP A 275 -16.50 3.30 -1.34
CA ASP A 275 -17.66 3.69 -0.55
C ASP A 275 -18.87 4.00 -1.44
N GLU A 276 -20.09 3.92 -0.88
CA GLU A 276 -21.35 4.10 -1.62
C GLU A 276 -21.37 5.30 -2.60
N PRO A 277 -20.92 6.52 -2.25
CA PRO A 277 -20.89 7.63 -3.21
C PRO A 277 -19.97 7.37 -4.42
N GLY A 278 -18.87 6.62 -4.22
CA GLY A 278 -17.91 6.28 -5.28
C GLY A 278 -18.44 5.24 -6.25
N LEU A 279 -19.34 4.34 -5.81
CA LEU A 279 -19.95 3.34 -6.69
C LEU A 279 -20.74 4.01 -7.83
N ALA A 280 -21.39 5.12 -7.59
CA ALA A 280 -22.05 5.91 -8.64
C ALA A 280 -21.06 6.52 -9.64
N THR A 281 -19.83 6.81 -9.21
CA THR A 281 -18.76 7.25 -10.12
C THR A 281 -18.26 6.07 -10.97
N LEU A 282 -18.11 4.86 -10.40
CA LEU A 282 -17.74 3.66 -11.14
C LEU A 282 -18.78 3.32 -12.25
N ASP A 283 -20.08 3.55 -12.02
CA ASP A 283 -21.11 3.36 -13.05
C ASP A 283 -20.89 4.24 -14.30
N LYS A 284 -20.24 5.40 -14.14
CA LYS A 284 -19.91 6.28 -15.26
C LYS A 284 -18.77 5.71 -16.12
N PHE A 285 -17.86 4.92 -15.51
CA PHE A 285 -16.78 4.24 -16.24
C PHE A 285 -17.38 3.31 -17.29
N GLU A 286 -18.29 2.45 -16.86
CA GLU A 286 -18.95 1.49 -17.74
C GLU A 286 -19.80 2.17 -18.84
N LYS A 287 -20.57 3.20 -18.45
CA LYS A 287 -21.43 3.96 -19.38
C LYS A 287 -20.65 4.82 -20.38
N GLY A 288 -19.40 5.16 -20.06
CA GLY A 288 -18.52 5.99 -20.91
C GLY A 288 -18.11 5.33 -22.23
N GLY A 289 -18.28 4.01 -22.34
CA GLY A 289 -17.91 3.21 -23.52
C GLY A 289 -16.43 2.86 -23.56
N ILE A 290 -16.10 1.93 -24.45
CA ILE A 290 -14.77 1.33 -24.59
C ILE A 290 -14.26 1.57 -26.02
N VAL A 291 -12.96 1.87 -26.15
CA VAL A 291 -12.21 1.88 -27.40
C VAL A 291 -11.05 0.89 -27.34
N PRO A 292 -10.57 0.35 -28.47
CA PRO A 292 -9.46 -0.59 -28.48
C PRO A 292 -8.22 -0.03 -27.75
N SER A 293 -7.53 -0.88 -27.01
CA SER A 293 -6.20 -0.55 -26.46
C SER A 293 -5.18 -0.39 -27.58
N PRO A 294 -4.08 0.37 -27.35
CA PRO A 294 -2.98 0.47 -28.32
C PRO A 294 -2.49 -0.91 -28.76
N GLY A 295 -2.26 -1.08 -30.04
CA GLY A 295 -1.85 -2.36 -30.63
C GLY A 295 -3.00 -3.36 -30.87
N ASN A 296 -4.24 -3.07 -30.47
CA ASN A 296 -5.40 -3.92 -30.76
C ASN A 296 -6.19 -3.43 -31.96
N THR A 297 -6.73 -4.37 -32.72
CA THR A 297 -7.63 -4.05 -33.83
C THR A 297 -9.02 -3.63 -33.35
N ALA A 298 -9.66 -2.74 -34.10
CA ALA A 298 -11.07 -2.45 -33.88
C ALA A 298 -11.92 -3.73 -34.04
N PRO A 299 -12.99 -3.91 -33.24
CA PRO A 299 -13.89 -5.03 -33.38
C PRO A 299 -14.56 -5.03 -34.79
N LYS A 300 -14.91 -6.21 -35.29
CA LYS A 300 -15.65 -6.34 -36.53
C LYS A 300 -17.05 -5.72 -36.40
N PRO A 301 -17.70 -5.30 -37.51
CA PRO A 301 -19.06 -4.81 -37.45
C PRO A 301 -20.00 -5.80 -36.76
N GLY A 302 -20.68 -5.35 -35.70
CA GLY A 302 -21.59 -6.17 -34.88
C GLY A 302 -20.93 -6.90 -33.70
N GLU A 303 -19.63 -6.86 -33.58
CA GLU A 303 -18.88 -7.41 -32.41
C GLU A 303 -18.78 -6.36 -31.30
N LYS A 304 -19.10 -6.75 -30.07
CA LYS A 304 -18.99 -5.88 -28.89
C LYS A 304 -17.56 -5.90 -28.38
N LEU A 305 -16.99 -4.72 -28.15
CA LEU A 305 -15.70 -4.59 -27.51
C LEU A 305 -15.91 -4.70 -25.98
N GLU A 306 -15.37 -5.75 -25.37
CA GLU A 306 -15.50 -6.01 -23.93
C GLU A 306 -14.31 -5.53 -23.13
N ALA A 307 -13.16 -5.25 -23.76
CA ALA A 307 -11.96 -4.76 -23.08
C ALA A 307 -11.20 -3.76 -23.94
N GLY A 308 -10.61 -2.76 -23.29
CA GLY A 308 -9.87 -1.71 -23.97
C GLY A 308 -9.57 -0.53 -23.07
N GLN A 309 -9.64 0.67 -23.62
CA GLN A 309 -9.49 1.92 -22.86
C GLN A 309 -10.85 2.61 -22.71
N PRO A 310 -11.07 3.40 -21.65
CA PRO A 310 -12.24 4.27 -21.57
C PRO A 310 -12.30 5.20 -22.79
N LYS A 311 -13.43 5.23 -23.49
CA LYS A 311 -13.63 6.13 -24.64
C LYS A 311 -13.57 7.60 -24.24
N THR A 312 -14.13 7.94 -23.07
CA THR A 312 -13.97 9.24 -22.45
C THR A 312 -12.84 9.12 -21.42
N PRO A 313 -11.74 9.86 -21.56
CA PRO A 313 -10.64 9.79 -20.59
C PRO A 313 -11.10 10.06 -19.17
N ILE A 314 -10.78 9.16 -18.26
CA ILE A 314 -11.03 9.29 -16.82
C ILE A 314 -9.67 9.54 -16.17
N VAL A 315 -9.47 10.75 -15.65
CA VAL A 315 -8.19 11.19 -15.11
C VAL A 315 -8.34 11.41 -13.61
N ILE A 316 -7.45 10.84 -12.82
CA ILE A 316 -7.30 11.14 -11.39
C ILE A 316 -6.63 12.52 -11.31
N THR A 317 -7.35 13.51 -10.83
CA THR A 317 -6.86 14.89 -10.74
C THR A 317 -6.10 15.17 -9.45
N SER A 318 -6.47 14.47 -8.38
CA SER A 318 -5.79 14.55 -7.07
C SER A 318 -6.17 13.38 -6.19
N THR A 319 -5.42 13.17 -5.13
CA THR A 319 -5.71 12.18 -4.10
C THR A 319 -5.76 12.81 -2.71
N THR A 320 -6.64 12.31 -1.85
CA THR A 320 -6.76 12.75 -0.45
C THR A 320 -6.79 11.55 0.49
N VAL A 321 -5.85 11.51 1.43
CA VAL A 321 -5.80 10.50 2.50
C VAL A 321 -6.46 11.06 3.76
N ARG A 322 -7.29 10.24 4.44
CA ARG A 322 -7.96 10.56 5.71
C ARG A 322 -7.74 9.41 6.70
N ASP A 323 -7.05 9.70 7.78
CA ASP A 323 -6.88 8.78 8.92
C ASP A 323 -8.13 8.71 9.78
#